data_9bea7c126733b6c7ad113ea2fd246967
#
_entry.id   9bea7c126733b6c7ad113ea2fd246967
#
_cell.length_a   1.000
_cell.length_b   1.000
_cell.length_c   1.000
_cell.angle_alpha   90.00
_cell.angle_beta   90.00
_cell.angle_gamma   90.00
#
_symmetry.space_group_name_H-M   'P 1'
#
loop_
_entity.id
_entity.type
_entity.pdbx_description
1 polymer ?
#
loop_
_entity_poly.entity_id
_entity_poly.type
_entity_poly.pdbx_seq_one_letter_code
_entity_poly.pdbx_strand_id
1 'polypeptide(L)'
;MENVLKEGERLDVLKRENIQIIQSSAVFSFSLDAVLLADFAELPRVKPAKIVDLCAGNGAVSFLLTGKTKNPIIGVELQDRLVDMARRTVQLNQLEEKVSFL
;
A
#
# COMPACT_ATOMS: atom_id res chain seq x y z
N MET A 1 -1.63 -14.46 -17.27
CA MET A 1 -0.90 -13.88 -16.13
C MET A 1 -0.78 -14.93 -15.03
N GLU A 2 0.38 -15.08 -14.49
CA GLU A 2 0.56 -16.00 -13.39
C GLU A 2 -0.19 -15.55 -12.15
N ASN A 3 -0.65 -16.52 -11.37
CA ASN A 3 -1.34 -16.23 -10.13
C ASN A 3 -0.34 -15.78 -9.07
N VAL A 4 -0.38 -14.51 -8.71
CA VAL A 4 0.51 -13.93 -7.68
C VAL A 4 -0.06 -14.08 -6.28
N LEU A 5 -1.25 -14.65 -6.14
CA LEU A 5 -1.92 -14.79 -4.86
C LEU A 5 -1.53 -16.08 -4.16
N LYS A 6 -1.43 -16.00 -2.84
CA LYS A 6 -1.29 -17.16 -1.97
C LYS A 6 -2.67 -17.57 -1.44
N GLU A 7 -2.73 -18.75 -0.80
CA GLU A 7 -3.98 -19.26 -0.26
C GLU A 7 -4.64 -18.24 0.68
N GLY A 8 -5.93 -18.04 0.53
CA GLY A 8 -6.71 -17.13 1.36
C GLY A 8 -6.61 -15.68 0.96
N GLU A 9 -5.87 -15.38 -0.10
CA GLU A 9 -5.69 -14.01 -0.58
C GLU A 9 -6.61 -13.71 -1.76
N ARG A 10 -6.92 -12.43 -1.93
CA ARG A 10 -7.70 -11.93 -3.06
C ARG A 10 -7.13 -10.60 -3.54
N LEU A 11 -7.49 -10.23 -4.77
CA LEU A 11 -7.18 -8.91 -5.30
C LEU A 11 -8.41 -8.02 -5.19
N ASP A 12 -8.22 -6.85 -4.60
CA ASP A 12 -9.19 -5.77 -4.61
C ASP A 12 -8.62 -4.59 -5.38
N VAL A 13 -9.48 -3.70 -5.82
CA VAL A 13 -9.06 -2.55 -6.64
C VAL A 13 -9.30 -1.26 -5.89
N LEU A 14 -8.24 -0.45 -5.78
CA LEU A 14 -8.32 0.95 -5.36
C LEU A 14 -8.64 1.74 -6.63
N LYS A 15 -9.92 2.03 -6.86
CA LYS A 15 -10.39 2.52 -8.16
C LYS A 15 -9.77 3.85 -8.57
N ARG A 16 -9.73 4.80 -7.64
CA ARG A 16 -9.22 6.13 -7.92
C ARG A 16 -7.74 6.11 -8.32
N GLU A 17 -6.96 5.25 -7.66
CA GLU A 17 -5.54 5.11 -7.91
C GLU A 17 -5.22 4.09 -9.00
N ASN A 18 -6.21 3.30 -9.37
CA ASN A 18 -6.06 2.20 -10.32
C ASN A 18 -4.99 1.19 -9.88
N ILE A 19 -5.01 0.83 -8.60
CA ILE A 19 -4.06 -0.10 -7.99
C ILE A 19 -4.80 -1.35 -7.56
N GLN A 20 -4.24 -2.52 -7.90
CA GLN A 20 -4.72 -3.80 -7.42
C GLN A 20 -3.97 -4.14 -6.13
N ILE A 21 -4.68 -4.30 -5.04
CA ILE A 21 -4.09 -4.57 -3.73
C ILE A 21 -4.42 -6.00 -3.28
N ILE A 22 -3.41 -6.69 -2.75
CA ILE A 22 -3.58 -8.04 -2.23
C ILE A 22 -4.11 -7.96 -0.81
N GLN A 23 -5.22 -8.64 -0.56
CA GLN A 23 -5.84 -8.71 0.76
C GLN A 23 -6.12 -10.15 1.15
N SER A 24 -6.31 -10.39 2.44
CA SER A 24 -6.64 -11.70 2.96
C SER A 24 -7.63 -11.55 4.12
N SER A 25 -8.65 -12.41 4.15
CA SER A 25 -9.59 -12.45 5.27
C SER A 25 -8.97 -13.03 6.54
N ALA A 26 -7.80 -13.67 6.44
CA ALA A 26 -7.11 -14.23 7.60
C ALA A 26 -6.32 -13.18 8.38
N VAL A 27 -6.10 -11.99 7.80
CA VAL A 27 -5.45 -10.86 8.44
C VAL A 27 -6.30 -9.63 8.23
N PHE A 28 -5.98 -8.55 8.94
CA PHE A 28 -6.75 -7.32 8.84
C PHE A 28 -6.71 -6.76 7.41
N SER A 29 -7.89 -6.53 6.83
CA SER A 29 -8.04 -5.86 5.54
C SER A 29 -8.33 -4.38 5.77
N PHE A 30 -7.98 -3.54 4.78
CA PHE A 30 -8.24 -2.12 4.92
C PHE A 30 -9.76 -1.86 4.93
N SER A 31 -10.12 -0.76 5.57
CA SER A 31 -11.52 -0.34 5.71
C SER A 31 -11.65 1.10 5.23
N LEU A 32 -12.85 1.65 5.39
CA LEU A 32 -13.11 3.06 5.11
C LEU A 32 -12.15 3.98 5.87
N ASP A 33 -11.70 3.58 7.06
CA ASP A 33 -10.76 4.38 7.85
C ASP A 33 -9.46 4.64 7.10
N ALA A 34 -8.95 3.65 6.36
CA ALA A 34 -7.73 3.84 5.56
C ALA A 34 -7.94 4.88 4.47
N VAL A 35 -9.08 4.84 3.80
CA VAL A 35 -9.43 5.81 2.76
C VAL A 35 -9.53 7.22 3.37
N LEU A 36 -10.20 7.35 4.50
CA LEU A 36 -10.36 8.64 5.17
C LEU A 36 -9.03 9.19 5.66
N LEU A 37 -8.17 8.33 6.20
CA LEU A 37 -6.85 8.74 6.66
C LEU A 37 -6.00 9.25 5.48
N ALA A 38 -5.99 8.53 4.38
CA ALA A 38 -5.23 8.94 3.21
C ALA A 38 -5.72 10.26 2.64
N ASP A 39 -7.04 10.47 2.63
CA ASP A 39 -7.60 11.73 2.16
C ASP A 39 -7.32 12.89 3.12
N PHE A 40 -7.33 12.63 4.42
CA PHE A 40 -7.10 13.64 5.45
C PHE A 40 -5.64 14.06 5.54
N ALA A 41 -4.70 13.15 5.28
CA ALA A 41 -3.27 13.42 5.48
C ALA A 41 -2.78 14.54 4.58
N GLU A 42 -2.05 15.48 5.17
CA GLU A 42 -1.37 16.53 4.43
C GLU A 42 0.07 16.12 4.20
N LEU A 43 0.47 16.08 2.93
CA LEU A 43 1.79 15.61 2.55
C LEU A 43 2.68 16.76 2.10
N PRO A 44 4.01 16.64 2.31
CA PRO A 44 4.92 17.71 1.88
C PRO A 44 4.81 17.94 0.37
N ARG A 45 4.76 19.19 -0.02
CA ARG A 45 4.74 19.56 -1.44
C ARG A 45 6.12 19.79 -2.00
N VAL A 46 7.10 19.95 -1.11
CA VAL A 46 8.49 20.19 -1.50
C VAL A 46 9.19 18.87 -1.81
N LYS A 47 10.20 18.93 -2.66
CA LYS A 47 11.05 17.79 -2.98
C LYS A 47 12.50 18.15 -2.65
N PRO A 48 13.30 17.20 -2.19
CA PRO A 48 12.91 15.85 -1.83
C PRO A 48 12.26 15.78 -0.45
N ALA A 49 11.33 14.86 -0.28
CA ALA A 49 10.72 14.56 1.01
C ALA A 49 10.47 13.06 1.08
N LYS A 50 10.40 12.54 2.30
CA LYS A 50 10.07 11.13 2.54
C LYS A 50 8.79 11.05 3.33
N ILE A 51 7.98 10.06 3.00
CA ILE A 51 6.74 9.78 3.71
C ILE A 51 6.89 8.39 4.32
N VAL A 52 6.62 8.29 5.61
CA VAL A 52 6.71 7.01 6.33
C VAL A 52 5.32 6.65 6.84
N ASP A 53 4.87 5.46 6.48
CA ASP A 53 3.60 4.90 6.91
C ASP A 53 3.89 3.87 7.99
N LEU A 54 3.68 4.23 9.24
CA LEU A 54 3.92 3.33 10.38
C LEU A 54 2.75 2.38 10.55
N CYS A 55 3.08 1.12 10.88
CA CYS A 55 2.09 0.05 11.01
C CYS A 55 1.30 -0.13 9.70
N ALA A 56 2.04 -0.20 8.61
CA ALA A 56 1.47 -0.08 7.27
C ALA A 56 0.52 -1.22 6.86
N GLY A 57 0.55 -2.36 7.58
CA GLY A 57 -0.28 -3.50 7.22
C GLY A 57 0.07 -4.02 5.83
N ASN A 58 -0.94 -4.27 5.01
CA ASN A 58 -0.73 -4.67 3.62
C ASN A 58 -0.47 -3.49 2.69
N GLY A 59 -0.31 -2.29 3.23
CA GLY A 59 0.09 -1.12 2.48
C GLY A 59 -1.05 -0.25 1.97
N ALA A 60 -2.29 -0.50 2.38
CA ALA A 60 -3.45 0.22 1.82
C ALA A 60 -3.30 1.74 1.86
N VAL A 61 -2.92 2.31 3.02
CA VAL A 61 -2.75 3.77 3.13
C VAL A 61 -1.62 4.24 2.22
N SER A 62 -0.48 3.53 2.22
CA SER A 62 0.64 3.88 1.35
C SER A 62 0.22 3.92 -0.12
N PHE A 63 -0.52 2.91 -0.58
CA PHE A 63 -0.98 2.87 -1.98
C PHE A 63 -1.98 3.98 -2.27
N LEU A 64 -2.88 4.28 -1.36
CA LEU A 64 -3.83 5.39 -1.53
C LEU A 64 -3.10 6.73 -1.62
N LEU A 65 -1.98 6.89 -0.91
CA LEU A 65 -1.21 8.13 -0.95
C LEU A 65 -0.47 8.34 -2.27
N THR A 66 -0.27 7.30 -3.07
CA THR A 66 0.46 7.44 -4.35
C THR A 66 -0.24 8.41 -5.30
N GLY A 67 -1.53 8.60 -5.16
CA GLY A 67 -2.28 9.58 -5.96
C GLY A 67 -2.12 11.02 -5.50
N LYS A 68 -1.54 11.24 -4.31
CA LYS A 68 -1.41 12.57 -3.70
C LYS A 68 0.00 13.11 -3.73
N THR A 69 1.00 12.28 -3.96
CA THR A 69 2.40 12.70 -3.89
C THR A 69 3.23 11.94 -4.92
N LYS A 70 4.30 12.59 -5.36
CA LYS A 70 5.34 11.93 -6.15
C LYS A 70 6.57 11.62 -5.31
N ASN A 71 6.57 11.99 -4.05
CA ASN A 71 7.67 11.66 -3.14
C ASN A 71 7.63 10.18 -2.77
N PRO A 72 8.78 9.57 -2.47
CA PRO A 72 8.81 8.16 -2.10
C PRO A 72 8.09 7.91 -0.78
N ILE A 73 7.44 6.77 -0.70
CA ILE A 73 6.69 6.33 0.47
C ILE A 73 7.34 5.05 1.00
N ILE A 74 7.59 5.00 2.31
CA ILE A 74 8.15 3.83 2.98
C ILE A 74 7.13 3.35 4.00
N GLY A 75 6.59 2.16 3.78
CA GLY A 75 5.73 1.52 4.76
C GLY A 75 6.57 0.69 5.73
N VAL A 76 6.25 0.76 7.00
CA VAL A 76 6.93 -0.01 8.05
C VAL A 76 5.89 -0.91 8.70
N GLU A 77 6.13 -2.21 8.68
CA GLU A 77 5.22 -3.20 9.21
C GLU A 77 5.99 -4.32 9.87
N LEU A 78 5.59 -4.70 11.07
CA LEU A 78 6.27 -5.74 11.84
C LEU A 78 5.93 -7.16 11.36
N GLN A 79 4.72 -7.39 10.89
CA GLN A 79 4.26 -8.73 10.52
C GLN A 79 4.75 -9.11 9.13
N ASP A 80 5.59 -10.13 9.05
CA ASP A 80 6.21 -10.57 7.79
C ASP A 80 5.18 -10.88 6.72
N ARG A 81 4.06 -11.50 7.11
CA ARG A 81 3.00 -11.86 6.16
C ARG A 81 2.43 -10.62 5.47
N LEU A 82 2.18 -9.57 6.24
CA LEU A 82 1.64 -8.32 5.69
C LEU A 82 2.66 -7.61 4.81
N VAL A 83 3.92 -7.59 5.23
CA VAL A 83 5.00 -7.01 4.41
C VAL A 83 5.13 -7.76 3.08
N ASP A 84 5.05 -9.08 3.11
CA ASP A 84 5.11 -9.89 1.89
C ASP A 84 3.96 -9.55 0.94
N MET A 85 2.74 -9.43 1.47
CA MET A 85 1.59 -9.03 0.67
C MET A 85 1.78 -7.65 0.05
N ALA A 86 2.27 -6.70 0.85
CA ALA A 86 2.52 -5.34 0.38
C ALA A 86 3.59 -5.31 -0.72
N ARG A 87 4.68 -6.06 -0.54
CA ARG A 87 5.74 -6.12 -1.55
C ARG A 87 5.28 -6.75 -2.85
N ARG A 88 4.44 -7.77 -2.79
CA ARG A 88 3.87 -8.36 -4.01
C ARG A 88 2.90 -7.39 -4.69
N THR A 89 2.16 -6.61 -3.90
CA THR A 89 1.31 -5.54 -4.45
C THR A 89 2.14 -4.50 -5.19
N VAL A 90 3.29 -4.10 -4.63
CA VAL A 90 4.20 -3.16 -5.30
C VAL A 90 4.63 -3.71 -6.66
N GLN A 91 5.04 -4.97 -6.70
CA GLN A 91 5.49 -5.59 -7.95
C GLN A 91 4.36 -5.70 -8.97
N LEU A 92 3.18 -6.11 -8.52
CA LEU A 92 2.02 -6.25 -9.39
C LEU A 92 1.64 -4.94 -10.09
N ASN A 93 1.81 -3.81 -9.40
CA ASN A 93 1.44 -2.49 -9.91
C ASN A 93 2.63 -1.69 -10.43
N GLN A 94 3.83 -2.28 -10.45
CA GLN A 94 5.04 -1.63 -10.97
C GLN A 94 5.36 -0.34 -10.22
N LEU A 95 5.30 -0.38 -8.90
CA LEU A 95 5.51 0.77 -8.03
C LEU A 95 6.84 0.71 -7.25
N GLU A 96 7.80 -0.10 -7.71
CA GLU A 96 9.04 -0.36 -6.97
C GLU A 96 9.85 0.89 -6.68
N GLU A 97 9.79 1.88 -7.57
CA GLU A 97 10.52 3.13 -7.38
C GLU A 97 9.78 4.13 -6.50
N LYS A 98 8.52 3.87 -6.20
CA LYS A 98 7.67 4.84 -5.51
C LYS A 98 7.34 4.41 -4.08
N VAL A 99 7.10 3.13 -3.87
CA VAL A 99 6.68 2.58 -2.57
C VAL A 99 7.56 1.40 -2.21
N SER A 100 8.06 1.40 -0.99
CA SER A 100 8.81 0.27 -0.46
C SER A 100 8.32 -0.07 0.94
N PHE A 101 8.58 -1.29 1.38
CA PHE A 101 8.14 -1.77 2.69
C PHE A 101 9.30 -2.42 3.44
N LEU A 102 9.38 -2.10 4.71
CA LEU A 102 10.39 -2.66 5.63
C LEU A 102 9.75 -3.60 6.63
#